data_d46ea30f9ab727275409256dfc949de9
#
_entry.id   d46ea30f9ab727275409256dfc949de9
#
_cell.length_a   1.000
_cell.length_b   1.000
_cell.length_c   1.000
_cell.angle_alpha   90.00
_cell.angle_beta   90.00
_cell.angle_gamma   90.00
#
_symmetry.space_group_name_H-M   'P 1'
#
loop_
_entity.id
_entity.type
_entity.pdbx_description
1 polymer ?
#
loop_
_entity_poly.entity_id
_entity_poly.type
_entity_poly.pdbx_seq_one_letter_code
_entity_poly.pdbx_strand_id
1 'polypeptide(L)' 'MQFQVTQIEFDFTDAFDGEPSAESKKELYDDVLGEPWEAHDEEDLLDEISACTGWCIKSIDFRHILK' A
#
# COMPACT_ATOMS: atom_id res chain seq x y z
N MET A 1 -0.50 -6.15 15.39
CA MET A 1 0.72 -6.68 14.73
C MET A 1 1.28 -5.62 13.80
N GLN A 2 2.58 -5.59 13.67
CA GLN A 2 3.22 -4.67 12.73
C GLN A 2 3.69 -5.43 11.50
N PHE A 3 3.54 -4.80 10.35
CA PHE A 3 3.91 -5.37 9.07
C PHE A 3 4.84 -4.40 8.33
N GLN A 4 5.82 -4.96 7.64
CA GLN A 4 6.67 -4.20 6.73
C GLN A 4 6.33 -4.60 5.30
N VAL A 5 5.82 -3.66 4.53
CA VAL A 5 5.54 -3.90 3.11
C VAL A 5 6.87 -3.89 2.37
N THR A 6 7.15 -4.96 1.64
CA THR A 6 8.39 -5.10 0.87
C THR A 6 8.20 -4.78 -0.61
N GLN A 7 6.98 -4.98 -1.11
CA GLN A 7 6.63 -4.67 -2.49
C GLN A 7 5.12 -4.46 -2.56
N ILE A 8 4.68 -3.50 -3.38
CA ILE A 8 3.26 -3.26 -3.56
C ILE A 8 2.99 -2.79 -4.98
N GLU A 9 1.83 -3.19 -5.49
CA GLU A 9 1.35 -2.76 -6.79
C GLU A 9 -0.11 -2.36 -6.65
N PHE A 10 -0.44 -1.16 -7.11
CA PHE A 10 -1.81 -0.64 -7.04
C PHE A 10 -2.53 -0.83 -8.36
N ASP A 11 -3.85 -0.93 -8.29
CA ASP A 11 -4.73 -1.00 -9.45
C ASP A 11 -5.27 0.40 -9.73
N PHE A 12 -4.88 0.97 -10.86
CA PHE A 12 -5.31 2.30 -11.27
C PHE A 12 -6.35 2.25 -12.40
N THR A 13 -6.87 1.07 -12.71
CA THR A 13 -7.80 0.91 -13.85
C THR A 13 -9.11 1.67 -13.67
N ASP A 14 -9.53 1.90 -12.42
CA ASP A 14 -10.76 2.63 -12.10
C ASP A 14 -10.55 4.12 -11.88
N ALA A 15 -9.39 4.65 -12.24
CA ALA A 15 -9.11 6.06 -12.06
C ALA A 15 -9.85 6.90 -13.11
N PHE A 16 -10.82 7.70 -12.65
CA PHE A 16 -11.63 8.55 -13.53
C PHE A 16 -10.82 9.62 -14.23
N ASP A 17 -9.85 10.18 -13.56
CA ASP A 17 -9.01 11.26 -14.07
C ASP A 17 -7.71 10.75 -14.70
N GLY A 18 -7.62 9.44 -14.91
CA GLY A 18 -6.42 8.80 -15.42
C GLY A 18 -5.47 8.38 -14.29
N GLU A 19 -4.40 7.73 -14.66
CA GLU A 19 -3.42 7.27 -13.70
C GLU A 19 -2.63 8.45 -13.10
N PRO A 20 -2.20 8.33 -11.83
CA PRO A 20 -1.31 9.33 -11.26
C PRO A 20 -0.01 9.43 -12.06
N SER A 21 0.64 10.59 -12.00
CA SER A 21 1.93 10.77 -12.66
C SER A 21 2.98 9.84 -12.04
N ALA A 22 4.10 9.63 -12.75
CA ALA A 22 5.17 8.80 -12.24
C ALA A 22 5.71 9.31 -10.90
N GLU A 23 5.78 10.63 -10.72
CA GLU A 23 6.20 11.25 -9.46
C GLU A 23 5.23 10.95 -8.33
N SER A 24 3.93 11.08 -8.60
CA SER A 24 2.90 10.78 -7.61
C SER A 24 2.92 9.31 -7.21
N LYS A 25 3.10 8.41 -8.18
CA LYS A 25 3.23 6.97 -7.90
C LYS A 25 4.44 6.69 -7.03
N LYS A 26 5.57 7.34 -7.32
CA LYS A 26 6.79 7.14 -6.55
C LYS A 26 6.60 7.58 -5.10
N GLU A 27 6.00 8.74 -4.87
CA GLU A 27 5.71 9.21 -3.52
C GLU A 27 4.79 8.23 -2.79
N LEU A 28 3.77 7.74 -3.48
CA LEU A 28 2.84 6.76 -2.92
C LEU A 28 3.57 5.49 -2.48
N TYR A 29 4.41 4.94 -3.35
CA TYR A 29 5.19 3.74 -3.02
C TYR A 29 6.17 4.01 -1.88
N ASP A 30 6.86 5.15 -1.90
CA ASP A 30 7.80 5.52 -0.84
C ASP A 30 7.09 5.62 0.51
N ASP A 31 5.91 6.21 0.54
CA ASP A 31 5.13 6.32 1.78
C ASP A 31 4.72 4.94 2.32
N VAL A 32 4.27 4.07 1.43
CA VAL A 32 3.81 2.73 1.84
C VAL A 32 4.98 1.86 2.25
N LEU A 33 6.07 1.89 1.51
CA LEU A 33 7.23 1.03 1.77
C LEU A 33 8.15 1.57 2.86
N GLY A 34 8.10 2.87 3.13
CA GLY A 34 9.03 3.52 4.04
C GLY A 34 8.71 3.36 5.51
N GLU A 35 7.49 2.98 5.87
CA GLU A 35 7.06 2.90 7.26
C GLU A 35 6.38 1.57 7.57
N PRO A 36 6.53 1.07 8.81
CA PRO A 36 5.78 -0.12 9.21
C PRO A 36 4.30 0.21 9.36
N TRP A 37 3.47 -0.77 9.09
CA TRP A 37 2.02 -0.63 9.22
C TRP A 37 1.52 -1.46 10.37
N GLU A 38 0.59 -0.93 11.14
CA GLU A 38 -0.06 -1.66 12.21
C GLU A 38 -1.43 -2.12 11.76
N ALA A 39 -1.69 -3.43 11.91
CA ALA A 39 -2.94 -4.05 11.52
C ALA A 39 -3.14 -5.33 12.32
N HIS A 40 -4.38 -5.82 12.35
CA HIS A 40 -4.70 -7.08 13.05
C HIS A 40 -4.26 -8.30 12.25
N ASP A 41 -4.41 -8.24 10.93
CA ASP A 41 -4.07 -9.34 10.03
C ASP A 41 -3.82 -8.78 8.62
N GLU A 42 -3.64 -9.69 7.67
CA GLU A 42 -3.37 -9.32 6.29
C GLU A 42 -4.52 -8.51 5.66
N GLU A 43 -5.75 -8.92 5.90
CA GLU A 43 -6.91 -8.22 5.34
C GLU A 43 -7.01 -6.81 5.89
N ASP A 44 -6.79 -6.66 7.19
CA ASP A 44 -6.80 -5.36 7.83
C ASP A 44 -5.67 -4.48 7.31
N LEU A 45 -4.50 -5.08 7.06
CA LEU A 45 -3.36 -4.37 6.47
C LEU A 45 -3.72 -3.80 5.10
N LEU A 46 -4.35 -4.61 4.25
CA LEU A 46 -4.77 -4.17 2.92
C LEU A 46 -5.80 -3.05 3.02
N ASP A 47 -6.76 -3.16 3.92
CA ASP A 47 -7.77 -2.14 4.14
C ASP A 47 -7.15 -0.83 4.62
N GLU A 48 -6.20 -0.91 5.54
CA GLU A 48 -5.51 0.28 6.05
C GLU A 48 -4.74 1.01 4.95
N ILE A 49 -4.00 0.27 4.14
CA ILE A 49 -3.24 0.85 3.04
C ILE A 49 -4.18 1.46 2.00
N SER A 50 -5.23 0.73 1.64
CA SER A 50 -6.21 1.20 0.66
C SER A 50 -6.92 2.46 1.15
N ALA A 51 -7.31 2.50 2.41
CA ALA A 51 -7.96 3.67 3.00
C ALA A 51 -7.02 4.87 3.05
N CYS A 52 -5.76 4.63 3.36
CA CYS A 52 -4.76 5.71 3.46
C CYS A 52 -4.39 6.28 2.10
N THR A 53 -4.26 5.43 1.09
CA THR A 53 -3.84 5.85 -0.25
C THR A 53 -5.00 6.22 -1.17
N GLY A 54 -6.17 5.66 -0.92
CA GLY A 54 -7.33 5.84 -1.78
C GLY A 54 -7.33 4.96 -3.02
N TRP A 55 -6.39 4.03 -3.14
CA TRP A 55 -6.26 3.15 -4.30
C TRP A 55 -6.45 1.69 -3.92
N CYS A 56 -7.00 0.91 -4.83
CA CYS A 56 -7.10 -0.53 -4.66
C CYS A 56 -5.72 -1.16 -4.84
N ILE A 57 -5.46 -2.21 -4.08
CA ILE A 57 -4.21 -2.94 -4.15
C ILE A 57 -4.37 -4.12 -5.10
N LYS A 58 -3.51 -4.20 -6.10
CA LYS A 58 -3.48 -5.30 -7.05
C LYS A 58 -2.64 -6.46 -6.55
N SER A 59 -1.49 -6.15 -5.97
CA SER A 59 -0.56 -7.14 -5.46
C SER A 59 0.25 -6.52 -4.33
N ILE A 60 0.59 -7.32 -3.33
CA ILE A 60 1.38 -6.84 -2.20
C ILE A 60 2.22 -7.99 -1.62
N ASP A 61 3.47 -7.67 -1.27
CA ASP A 61 4.33 -8.53 -0.49
C ASP A 61 4.69 -7.81 0.80
N PHE A 62 4.65 -8.53 1.90
CA PHE A 62 4.94 -7.96 3.21
C PHE A 62 5.47 -9.04 4.13
N ARG A 63 5.99 -8.61 5.26
CA ARG A 63 6.44 -9.52 6.32
C ARG A 63 6.01 -8.98 7.67
N HIS A 64 5.86 -9.86 8.65
CA HIS A 64 5.62 -9.48 10.02
C HIS A 64 6.89 -8.90 10.64
N ILE A 65 6.73 -7.81 11.37
CA ILE A 65 7.82 -7.28 12.18
C ILE A 65 7.70 -7.90 13.55
N LEU A 66 8.66 -8.74 13.90
CA LEU A 66 8.72 -9.37 15.21
C LEU A 66 9.55 -8.53 16.13
N LYS A 67 8.99 -8.25 17.29
CA LYS A 67 9.72 -7.52 18.34
C LYS A 67 10.24 -8.48 19.38
#